data_4b9dcb491c439cda702cf7a985b88768
#
_entry.id   4b9dcb491c439cda702cf7a985b88768
#
_cell.length_a   1.000
_cell.length_b   1.000
_cell.length_c   1.000
_cell.angle_alpha   90.00
_cell.angle_beta   90.00
_cell.angle_gamma   90.00
#
_symmetry.space_group_name_H-M   'P 1'
#
loop_
_entity.id
_entity.type
_entity.pdbx_description
1 polymer ?
#
loop_
_entity_poly.entity_id
_entity_poly.type
_entity_poly.pdbx_seq_one_letter_code
_entity_poly.pdbx_strand_id
1 'polypeptide(L)'
;MQTEPNMMKQHILTLLAALFFTQAGIAQSTGTFADSRDGQTYKTFSFKNALTGSTVTWMAQNLNYKVEGCYAYDDKESNRKELGLLYTLEAAKKACPSGWHLATDSEWSTLVTQFGGTDKAGEALKSVSGWIENGNGTNGSGFNALPAGIRRNNDYDVLGVMGFWWTSTPAAEEGKAWGWNLSYGGPGEKPLKTMAFRFDSSVSHAKSARCVRD
;
A
#
# COMPACT_ATOMS: atom_id res chain seq x y z
N MET A 1 -72.94 -4.67 42.41
CA MET A 1 -71.74 -5.41 42.87
C MET A 1 -71.04 -5.94 41.61
N GLN A 2 -70.11 -5.15 41.00
CA GLN A 2 -69.47 -5.53 39.80
C GLN A 2 -67.97 -5.77 40.19
N THR A 3 -67.55 -6.99 39.91
CA THR A 3 -66.13 -7.41 40.10
C THR A 3 -65.40 -7.14 38.81
N GLU A 4 -64.35 -6.24 38.88
CA GLU A 4 -63.45 -5.99 37.79
C GLU A 4 -62.49 -7.16 37.62
N PRO A 5 -62.09 -7.49 36.37
CA PRO A 5 -61.05 -8.49 36.13
C PRO A 5 -59.65 -7.88 36.16
N ASN A 6 -58.80 -8.54 36.90
CA ASN A 6 -57.40 -8.27 37.12
C ASN A 6 -56.57 -8.43 35.82
N MET A 7 -56.09 -7.35 35.23
CA MET A 7 -55.20 -7.37 34.07
C MET A 7 -53.79 -7.70 34.51
N MET A 8 -53.37 -8.91 34.28
CA MET A 8 -52.03 -9.38 34.47
C MET A 8 -51.11 -8.79 33.38
N LYS A 9 -50.27 -7.81 33.73
CA LYS A 9 -49.28 -7.23 32.85
C LYS A 9 -48.18 -8.29 32.59
N GLN A 10 -48.19 -8.90 31.41
CA GLN A 10 -47.05 -9.66 30.90
C GLN A 10 -45.92 -8.72 30.51
N HIS A 11 -44.85 -8.69 31.25
CA HIS A 11 -43.60 -8.05 30.87
C HIS A 11 -42.89 -8.97 29.87
N ILE A 12 -42.96 -8.62 28.61
CA ILE A 12 -42.11 -9.23 27.56
C ILE A 12 -40.69 -8.65 27.73
N LEU A 13 -39.82 -9.47 28.31
CA LEU A 13 -38.38 -9.17 28.38
C LEU A 13 -37.78 -9.45 27.00
N THR A 14 -37.60 -8.41 26.19
CA THR A 14 -36.86 -8.50 24.92
C THR A 14 -35.39 -8.57 25.20
N LEU A 15 -34.81 -9.78 25.16
CA LEU A 15 -33.35 -9.95 25.20
C LEU A 15 -32.77 -9.46 23.85
N LEU A 16 -32.21 -8.24 23.82
CA LEU A 16 -31.32 -7.80 22.74
C LEU A 16 -30.00 -8.54 22.88
N ALA A 17 -29.80 -9.61 22.12
CA ALA A 17 -28.52 -10.21 21.92
C ALA A 17 -27.67 -9.24 21.08
N ALA A 18 -26.82 -8.44 21.71
CA ALA A 18 -25.80 -7.67 21.03
C ALA A 18 -24.79 -8.65 20.43
N LEU A 19 -24.90 -8.91 19.13
CA LEU A 19 -23.86 -9.59 18.37
C LEU A 19 -22.63 -8.67 18.32
N PHE A 20 -21.70 -8.88 19.23
CA PHE A 20 -20.35 -8.34 19.11
C PHE A 20 -19.66 -9.05 17.94
N PHE A 21 -19.71 -8.46 16.76
CA PHE A 21 -18.74 -8.77 15.71
C PHE A 21 -17.36 -8.34 16.23
N THR A 22 -16.64 -9.27 16.82
CA THR A 22 -15.20 -9.10 16.98
C THR A 22 -14.62 -9.07 15.57
N GLN A 23 -14.30 -7.87 15.07
CA GLN A 23 -13.41 -7.78 13.93
C GLN A 23 -12.12 -8.47 14.36
N ALA A 24 -11.87 -9.66 13.82
CA ALA A 24 -10.57 -10.30 13.96
C ALA A 24 -9.57 -9.32 13.35
N GLY A 25 -8.85 -8.61 14.20
CA GLY A 25 -7.79 -7.71 13.77
C GLY A 25 -6.84 -8.53 12.90
N ILE A 26 -6.51 -8.01 11.72
CA ILE A 26 -5.54 -8.63 10.82
C ILE A 26 -4.25 -8.76 11.63
N ALA A 27 -3.83 -9.98 11.93
CA ALA A 27 -2.60 -10.23 12.66
C ALA A 27 -1.42 -9.74 11.79
N GLN A 28 -0.91 -8.58 12.14
CA GLN A 28 0.24 -7.96 11.48
C GLN A 28 1.45 -8.05 12.40
N SER A 29 2.60 -8.24 11.80
CA SER A 29 3.88 -8.11 12.50
C SER A 29 4.81 -7.17 11.74
N THR A 30 5.63 -6.44 12.47
CA THR A 30 6.66 -5.57 11.92
C THR A 30 8.03 -6.15 12.22
N GLY A 31 9.00 -5.84 11.38
CA GLY A 31 10.37 -6.30 11.52
C GLY A 31 11.34 -5.43 10.74
N THR A 32 12.54 -5.93 10.56
CA THR A 32 13.59 -5.30 9.76
C THR A 32 14.30 -6.33 8.90
N PHE A 33 14.88 -5.87 7.80
CA PHE A 33 15.76 -6.63 6.94
C PHE A 33 17.01 -5.78 6.63
N ALA A 34 18.19 -6.32 6.87
CA ALA A 34 19.45 -5.68 6.50
C ALA A 34 19.91 -6.20 5.13
N ASP A 35 20.04 -5.29 4.16
CA ASP A 35 20.59 -5.61 2.84
C ASP A 35 22.11 -5.70 2.93
N SER A 36 22.64 -6.89 2.76
CA SER A 36 24.09 -7.14 2.89
C SER A 36 24.92 -6.49 1.77
N ARG A 37 24.27 -6.02 0.69
CA ARG A 37 24.96 -5.43 -0.46
C ARG A 37 25.47 -4.02 -0.18
N ASP A 38 24.75 -3.25 0.67
CA ASP A 38 25.09 -1.85 1.00
C ASP A 38 24.90 -1.49 2.47
N GLY A 39 24.47 -2.46 3.30
CA GLY A 39 24.25 -2.28 4.73
C GLY A 39 22.95 -1.53 5.09
N GLN A 40 22.11 -1.17 4.12
CA GLN A 40 20.84 -0.52 4.41
C GLN A 40 19.91 -1.46 5.17
N THR A 41 19.22 -0.91 6.16
CA THR A 41 18.18 -1.63 6.89
C THR A 41 16.81 -1.12 6.48
N TYR A 42 15.97 -2.01 5.96
CA TYR A 42 14.60 -1.76 5.60
C TYR A 42 13.65 -2.22 6.70
N LYS A 43 12.67 -1.40 7.05
CA LYS A 43 11.53 -1.86 7.84
C LYS A 43 10.71 -2.82 6.99
N THR A 44 10.10 -3.80 7.65
CA THR A 44 9.21 -4.79 7.02
C THR A 44 7.91 -4.88 7.76
N PHE A 45 6.87 -5.32 7.09
CA PHE A 45 5.62 -5.72 7.71
C PHE A 45 5.15 -7.04 7.09
N SER A 46 4.44 -7.82 7.87
CA SER A 46 3.89 -9.10 7.42
C SER A 46 2.43 -9.21 7.84
N PHE A 47 1.65 -9.87 7.02
CA PHE A 47 0.26 -10.20 7.32
C PHE A 47 -0.06 -11.61 6.84
N LYS A 48 -1.13 -12.20 7.40
CA LYS A 48 -1.68 -13.45 6.89
C LYS A 48 -2.62 -13.16 5.73
N ASN A 49 -2.33 -13.72 4.56
CA ASN A 49 -3.24 -13.69 3.42
C ASN A 49 -4.54 -14.41 3.81
N ALA A 50 -5.66 -13.70 3.77
CA ALA A 50 -6.95 -14.22 4.20
C ALA A 50 -7.45 -15.42 3.37
N LEU A 51 -6.99 -15.54 2.11
CA LEU A 51 -7.40 -16.63 1.21
C LEU A 51 -6.58 -17.89 1.39
N THR A 52 -5.25 -17.75 1.57
CA THR A 52 -4.30 -18.89 1.61
C THR A 52 -3.84 -19.25 3.01
N GLY A 53 -3.99 -18.35 3.99
CA GLY A 53 -3.44 -18.49 5.33
C GLY A 53 -1.91 -18.33 5.40
N SER A 54 -1.23 -18.13 4.26
CA SER A 54 0.22 -17.93 4.23
C SER A 54 0.61 -16.56 4.76
N THR A 55 1.80 -16.45 5.33
CA THR A 55 2.37 -15.16 5.73
C THR A 55 3.06 -14.52 4.53
N VAL A 56 2.66 -13.28 4.22
CA VAL A 56 3.30 -12.45 3.18
C VAL A 56 4.08 -11.34 3.86
N THR A 57 5.34 -11.17 3.48
CA THR A 57 6.23 -10.15 4.05
C THR A 57 6.68 -9.16 2.99
N TRP A 58 6.44 -7.88 3.23
CA TRP A 58 6.80 -6.75 2.36
C TRP A 58 7.84 -5.85 3.01
N MET A 59 8.66 -5.21 2.21
CA MET A 59 9.36 -4.01 2.66
C MET A 59 8.35 -2.90 2.96
N ALA A 60 8.49 -2.24 4.11
CA ALA A 60 7.66 -1.11 4.55
C ALA A 60 8.26 0.25 4.11
N GLN A 61 9.26 0.23 3.26
CA GLN A 61 9.95 1.39 2.69
C GLN A 61 10.18 1.17 1.20
N ASN A 62 10.19 2.25 0.42
CA ASN A 62 10.60 2.18 -0.97
C ASN A 62 12.06 1.72 -1.06
N LEU A 63 12.34 0.87 -2.03
CA LEU A 63 13.67 0.37 -2.29
C LEU A 63 14.62 1.55 -2.55
N ASN A 64 15.86 1.45 -2.03
CA ASN A 64 16.85 2.52 -2.08
C ASN A 64 18.26 2.02 -2.47
N TYR A 65 18.35 0.82 -3.06
CA TYR A 65 19.59 0.24 -3.54
C TYR A 65 19.95 0.80 -4.93
N LYS A 66 21.16 1.35 -5.09
CA LYS A 66 21.61 1.96 -6.35
C LYS A 66 21.96 0.90 -7.39
N VAL A 67 21.35 1.00 -8.55
CA VAL A 67 21.64 0.23 -9.77
C VAL A 67 21.54 1.17 -10.98
N GLU A 68 22.06 0.78 -12.12
CA GLU A 68 21.82 1.51 -13.36
C GLU A 68 20.33 1.59 -13.68
N GLY A 69 19.83 2.75 -14.07
CA GLY A 69 18.40 3.01 -14.32
C GLY A 69 17.60 3.36 -13.07
N CYS A 70 18.25 3.75 -11.97
CA CYS A 70 17.61 4.34 -10.81
C CYS A 70 17.92 5.84 -10.68
N TYR A 71 17.00 6.58 -10.06
CA TYR A 71 17.03 8.04 -9.95
C TYR A 71 16.52 8.47 -8.57
N ALA A 72 17.20 9.46 -7.95
CA ALA A 72 16.59 10.21 -6.86
C ALA A 72 15.61 11.23 -7.43
N TYR A 73 14.49 11.53 -6.77
CA TYR A 73 13.58 12.57 -7.24
C TYR A 73 14.32 13.92 -7.33
N ASP A 74 14.21 14.65 -8.44
CA ASP A 74 14.97 15.87 -8.79
C ASP A 74 16.51 15.69 -8.73
N ASP A 75 17.01 14.47 -8.86
CA ASP A 75 18.42 14.10 -8.70
C ASP A 75 19.03 14.54 -7.35
N LYS A 76 18.19 14.75 -6.32
CA LYS A 76 18.58 15.21 -5.00
C LYS A 76 18.78 14.05 -4.02
N GLU A 77 19.95 13.95 -3.42
CA GLU A 77 20.23 12.90 -2.40
C GLU A 77 19.35 13.04 -1.14
N SER A 78 18.86 14.26 -0.80
CA SER A 78 17.88 14.47 0.25
C SER A 78 16.58 13.71 -0.02
N ASN A 79 16.07 13.81 -1.25
CA ASN A 79 14.86 13.12 -1.66
C ASN A 79 15.06 11.59 -1.66
N ARG A 80 16.23 11.11 -2.05
CA ARG A 80 16.57 9.68 -1.95
C ARG A 80 16.48 9.18 -0.51
N LYS A 81 17.01 9.92 0.45
CA LYS A 81 17.01 9.52 1.88
C LYS A 81 15.59 9.41 2.44
N GLU A 82 14.69 10.29 2.00
CA GLU A 82 13.32 10.34 2.49
C GLU A 82 12.39 9.39 1.73
N LEU A 83 12.51 9.36 0.40
CA LEU A 83 11.51 8.75 -0.49
C LEU A 83 11.96 7.41 -1.09
N GLY A 84 13.25 7.08 -1.00
CA GLY A 84 13.87 5.99 -1.75
C GLY A 84 14.20 6.42 -3.19
N LEU A 85 14.39 5.44 -4.06
CA LEU A 85 14.72 5.66 -5.47
C LEU A 85 13.53 5.34 -6.38
N LEU A 86 13.50 6.00 -7.53
CA LEU A 86 12.65 5.67 -8.66
C LEU A 86 13.48 4.82 -9.63
N TYR A 87 12.89 3.76 -10.15
CA TYR A 87 13.56 2.77 -11.01
C TYR A 87 12.84 2.64 -12.34
N THR A 88 13.57 2.49 -13.45
CA THR A 88 12.99 1.85 -14.63
C THR A 88 12.54 0.45 -14.28
N LEU A 89 11.65 -0.17 -15.07
CA LEU A 89 11.17 -1.52 -14.76
C LEU A 89 12.31 -2.54 -14.68
N GLU A 90 13.25 -2.49 -15.63
CA GLU A 90 14.39 -3.40 -15.68
C GLU A 90 15.34 -3.21 -14.49
N ALA A 91 15.52 -1.96 -14.04
CA ALA A 91 16.27 -1.66 -12.85
C ALA A 91 15.56 -2.20 -11.60
N ALA A 92 14.24 -2.01 -11.47
CA ALA A 92 13.44 -2.49 -10.34
C ALA A 92 13.51 -4.02 -10.18
N LYS A 93 13.42 -4.76 -11.30
CA LYS A 93 13.52 -6.24 -11.30
C LYS A 93 14.87 -6.75 -10.77
N LYS A 94 15.95 -6.00 -10.98
CA LYS A 94 17.32 -6.37 -10.57
C LYS A 94 17.69 -5.84 -9.19
N ALA A 95 16.95 -4.87 -8.68
CA ALA A 95 17.33 -4.13 -7.48
C ALA A 95 16.90 -4.81 -6.17
N CYS A 96 15.92 -5.71 -6.17
CA CYS A 96 15.56 -6.46 -4.98
C CYS A 96 16.69 -7.39 -4.52
N PRO A 97 16.97 -7.50 -3.21
CA PRO A 97 18.04 -8.35 -2.69
C PRO A 97 17.69 -9.84 -2.81
N SER A 98 18.70 -10.71 -2.64
CA SER A 98 18.49 -12.17 -2.63
C SER A 98 17.46 -12.56 -1.57
N GLY A 99 16.54 -13.49 -1.89
CA GLY A 99 15.40 -13.89 -1.05
C GLY A 99 14.24 -12.89 -1.06
N TRP A 100 14.29 -11.92 -2.01
CA TRP A 100 13.23 -10.94 -2.24
C TRP A 100 13.07 -10.69 -3.74
N HIS A 101 11.86 -10.43 -4.18
CA HIS A 101 11.56 -10.08 -5.56
C HIS A 101 10.73 -8.79 -5.65
N LEU A 102 10.74 -8.16 -6.82
CA LEU A 102 9.85 -7.04 -7.13
C LEU A 102 8.40 -7.57 -7.10
N ALA A 103 7.55 -6.97 -6.30
CA ALA A 103 6.17 -7.39 -6.14
C ALA A 103 5.47 -7.62 -7.48
N THR A 104 4.74 -8.71 -7.59
CA THR A 104 3.85 -9.01 -8.72
C THR A 104 2.55 -8.22 -8.61
N ASP A 105 1.80 -8.13 -9.69
CA ASP A 105 0.46 -7.54 -9.69
C ASP A 105 -0.53 -8.33 -8.80
N SER A 106 -0.39 -9.66 -8.75
CA SER A 106 -1.19 -10.51 -7.86
C SER A 106 -0.92 -10.24 -6.38
N GLU A 107 0.33 -10.01 -5.99
CA GLU A 107 0.69 -9.68 -4.61
C GLU A 107 0.15 -8.30 -4.22
N TRP A 108 0.25 -7.31 -5.12
CA TRP A 108 -0.39 -6.01 -4.92
C TRP A 108 -1.91 -6.13 -4.79
N SER A 109 -2.58 -6.91 -5.67
CA SER A 109 -4.02 -7.17 -5.56
C SER A 109 -4.38 -7.81 -4.23
N THR A 110 -3.57 -8.75 -3.74
CA THR A 110 -3.73 -9.38 -2.43
C THR A 110 -3.59 -8.34 -1.30
N LEU A 111 -2.55 -7.50 -1.35
CA LEU A 111 -2.33 -6.43 -0.39
C LEU A 111 -3.52 -5.47 -0.36
N VAL A 112 -3.96 -4.99 -1.52
CA VAL A 112 -5.08 -4.05 -1.63
C VAL A 112 -6.38 -4.68 -1.13
N THR A 113 -6.67 -5.93 -1.49
CA THR A 113 -7.85 -6.66 -1.01
C THR A 113 -7.84 -6.82 0.51
N GLN A 114 -6.67 -7.16 1.09
CA GLN A 114 -6.50 -7.33 2.53
C GLN A 114 -6.84 -6.08 3.33
N PHE A 115 -6.60 -4.89 2.76
CA PHE A 115 -6.80 -3.60 3.43
C PHE A 115 -8.04 -2.83 2.94
N GLY A 116 -9.04 -3.50 2.41
CA GLY A 116 -10.35 -2.92 2.12
C GLY A 116 -10.69 -2.76 0.65
N GLY A 117 -9.89 -3.33 -0.25
CA GLY A 117 -10.10 -3.27 -1.70
C GLY A 117 -9.70 -1.93 -2.32
N THR A 118 -9.90 -1.81 -3.63
CA THR A 118 -9.49 -0.63 -4.42
C THR A 118 -10.03 0.68 -3.87
N ASP A 119 -11.23 0.68 -3.30
CA ASP A 119 -11.90 1.91 -2.87
C ASP A 119 -11.43 2.43 -1.50
N LYS A 120 -10.81 1.57 -0.67
CA LYS A 120 -10.50 1.91 0.74
C LYS A 120 -9.04 1.68 1.13
N ALA A 121 -8.32 0.80 0.44
CA ALA A 121 -6.98 0.40 0.83
C ALA A 121 -6.00 1.59 0.94
N GLY A 122 -6.17 2.63 0.13
CA GLY A 122 -5.31 3.81 0.14
C GLY A 122 -5.19 4.48 1.51
N GLU A 123 -6.24 4.48 2.33
CA GLU A 123 -6.18 5.04 3.69
C GLU A 123 -5.23 4.24 4.59
N ALA A 124 -5.31 2.93 4.57
CA ALA A 124 -4.46 2.06 5.38
C ALA A 124 -3.03 1.97 4.84
N LEU A 125 -2.84 2.04 3.52
CA LEU A 125 -1.53 1.88 2.88
C LEU A 125 -0.66 3.14 2.95
N LYS A 126 -1.26 4.35 2.85
CA LYS A 126 -0.51 5.62 2.83
C LYS A 126 0.12 5.94 4.18
N SER A 127 1.29 6.59 4.10
CA SER A 127 1.99 7.17 5.25
C SER A 127 1.14 8.24 5.95
N VAL A 128 1.48 8.49 7.21
CA VAL A 128 0.84 9.52 8.05
C VAL A 128 1.35 10.94 7.73
N SER A 129 2.30 11.06 6.81
CA SER A 129 2.92 12.35 6.42
C SER A 129 3.41 12.30 4.98
N GLY A 130 3.73 13.46 4.41
CA GLY A 130 4.31 13.62 3.09
C GLY A 130 3.31 13.87 1.96
N TRP A 131 2.03 13.55 2.13
CA TRP A 131 0.97 13.82 1.17
C TRP A 131 0.43 15.24 1.37
N ILE A 132 0.29 16.00 0.27
CA ILE A 132 -0.24 17.37 0.32
C ILE A 132 -1.73 17.40 0.72
N GLU A 133 -2.23 18.58 1.07
CA GLU A 133 -3.66 18.88 1.27
C GLU A 133 -4.44 17.88 2.12
N ASN A 134 -3.86 17.44 3.27
CA ASN A 134 -4.45 16.42 4.14
C ASN A 134 -4.66 15.06 3.46
N GLY A 135 -3.90 14.77 2.39
CA GLY A 135 -3.93 13.51 1.66
C GLY A 135 -3.33 12.32 2.42
N ASN A 136 -2.77 12.53 3.62
CA ASN A 136 -2.15 11.48 4.44
C ASN A 136 -3.14 10.34 4.75
N GLY A 137 -2.59 9.13 4.88
CA GLY A 137 -3.31 7.96 5.37
C GLY A 137 -3.10 7.73 6.86
N THR A 138 -3.47 6.54 7.31
CA THR A 138 -3.31 6.09 8.70
C THR A 138 -2.08 5.21 8.90
N ASN A 139 -1.47 4.72 7.80
CA ASN A 139 -0.46 3.66 7.83
C ASN A 139 -0.91 2.40 8.62
N GLY A 140 -2.20 2.17 8.69
CA GLY A 140 -2.77 1.04 9.44
C GLY A 140 -2.34 -0.34 8.92
N SER A 141 -1.82 -0.41 7.70
CA SER A 141 -1.24 -1.62 7.11
C SER A 141 0.24 -1.85 7.47
N GLY A 142 0.95 -0.82 7.94
CA GLY A 142 2.41 -0.84 8.05
C GLY A 142 3.16 -0.69 6.71
N PHE A 143 2.47 -0.57 5.58
CA PHE A 143 3.09 -0.43 4.25
C PHE A 143 3.84 0.90 4.10
N ASN A 144 3.34 1.97 4.70
CA ASN A 144 3.94 3.30 4.72
C ASN A 144 4.25 3.85 3.31
N ALA A 145 3.23 3.90 2.46
CA ALA A 145 3.35 4.44 1.10
C ALA A 145 3.65 5.94 1.11
N LEU A 146 4.74 6.34 0.49
CA LEU A 146 5.16 7.73 0.34
C LEU A 146 4.81 8.26 -1.06
N PRO A 147 4.41 9.55 -1.20
CA PRO A 147 4.09 10.16 -2.48
C PRO A 147 5.37 10.60 -3.23
N ALA A 148 6.18 9.63 -3.64
CA ALA A 148 7.48 9.87 -4.24
C ALA A 148 7.42 10.35 -5.70
N GLY A 149 6.22 10.54 -6.26
CA GLY A 149 6.06 10.96 -7.65
C GLY A 149 6.51 9.91 -8.66
N ILE A 150 6.86 10.38 -9.84
CA ILE A 150 7.29 9.60 -11.01
C ILE A 150 8.34 10.36 -11.80
N ARG A 151 9.20 9.65 -12.54
CA ARG A 151 10.06 10.23 -13.57
C ARG A 151 9.60 9.75 -14.95
N ARG A 152 9.28 10.71 -15.86
CA ARG A 152 8.81 10.49 -17.22
C ARG A 152 9.57 11.41 -18.18
N ASN A 153 10.01 10.89 -19.31
CA ASN A 153 10.67 11.70 -20.34
C ASN A 153 11.80 12.60 -19.80
N ASN A 154 12.56 12.09 -18.83
CA ASN A 154 13.62 12.77 -18.07
C ASN A 154 13.17 13.86 -17.09
N ASP A 155 11.86 14.10 -16.96
CA ASP A 155 11.29 15.05 -15.99
C ASP A 155 10.69 14.35 -14.77
N TYR A 156 10.68 15.04 -13.64
CA TYR A 156 10.07 14.59 -12.40
C TYR A 156 8.72 15.28 -12.21
N ASP A 157 7.73 14.55 -11.68
CA ASP A 157 6.36 15.04 -11.60
C ASP A 157 5.64 14.47 -10.37
N VAL A 158 4.63 15.20 -9.90
CA VAL A 158 3.65 14.85 -8.88
C VAL A 158 4.20 14.43 -7.51
N LEU A 159 5.34 14.99 -7.09
CA LEU A 159 5.85 14.83 -5.72
C LEU A 159 4.83 15.33 -4.70
N GLY A 160 4.63 14.58 -3.64
CA GLY A 160 3.64 14.91 -2.60
C GLY A 160 2.19 14.62 -3.00
N VAL A 161 1.93 14.47 -4.31
CA VAL A 161 0.59 14.30 -4.90
C VAL A 161 0.25 12.82 -5.10
N MET A 162 1.19 12.07 -5.70
CA MET A 162 1.00 10.67 -6.04
C MET A 162 2.23 9.83 -5.71
N GLY A 163 2.00 8.58 -5.32
CA GLY A 163 3.00 7.54 -5.27
C GLY A 163 2.69 6.48 -6.32
N PHE A 164 3.72 6.03 -7.04
CA PHE A 164 3.63 5.00 -8.07
C PHE A 164 4.60 3.87 -7.79
N TRP A 165 4.14 2.65 -7.96
CA TRP A 165 4.97 1.45 -7.76
C TRP A 165 4.87 0.53 -8.95
N TRP A 166 6.01 0.00 -9.36
CA TRP A 166 6.08 -1.07 -10.34
C TRP A 166 5.56 -2.38 -9.78
N THR A 167 5.00 -3.19 -10.67
CA THR A 167 4.95 -4.65 -10.49
C THR A 167 5.91 -5.31 -11.46
N SER A 168 6.29 -6.57 -11.18
CA SER A 168 7.10 -7.37 -12.11
C SER A 168 6.27 -7.95 -13.27
N THR A 169 4.94 -7.81 -13.23
CA THR A 169 3.99 -8.38 -14.18
C THR A 169 3.89 -7.51 -15.44
N PRO A 170 4.18 -8.05 -16.64
CA PRO A 170 3.99 -7.31 -17.89
C PRO A 170 2.51 -7.00 -18.13
N ALA A 171 2.21 -5.89 -18.79
CA ALA A 171 0.88 -5.59 -19.30
C ALA A 171 0.64 -6.31 -20.66
N ALA A 172 -0.61 -6.29 -21.15
CA ALA A 172 -0.93 -6.91 -22.41
C ALA A 172 -0.30 -6.18 -23.62
N GLU A 173 -0.12 -4.86 -23.51
CA GLU A 173 0.52 -4.05 -24.54
C GLU A 173 2.04 -4.12 -24.41
N GLU A 174 2.72 -4.36 -25.51
CA GLU A 174 4.18 -4.41 -25.57
C GLU A 174 4.80 -3.07 -25.10
N GLY A 175 5.91 -3.15 -24.36
CA GLY A 175 6.58 -1.98 -23.80
C GLY A 175 5.88 -1.38 -22.58
N LYS A 176 4.82 -2.04 -22.06
CA LYS A 176 4.13 -1.64 -20.81
C LYS A 176 4.19 -2.73 -19.74
N ALA A 177 4.06 -2.29 -18.50
CA ALA A 177 3.91 -3.15 -17.34
C ALA A 177 2.86 -2.60 -16.37
N TRP A 178 2.28 -3.51 -15.58
CA TRP A 178 1.34 -3.16 -14.54
C TRP A 178 2.04 -2.42 -13.40
N GLY A 179 1.33 -1.50 -12.81
CA GLY A 179 1.72 -0.77 -11.61
C GLY A 179 0.52 -0.41 -10.77
N TRP A 180 0.81 0.08 -9.58
CA TRP A 180 -0.20 0.59 -8.64
C TRP A 180 0.13 2.01 -8.25
N ASN A 181 -0.89 2.83 -8.01
CA ASN A 181 -0.73 4.18 -7.50
C ASN A 181 -1.70 4.50 -6.37
N LEU A 182 -1.29 5.44 -5.56
CA LEU A 182 -2.10 6.07 -4.53
C LEU A 182 -2.03 7.58 -4.75
N SER A 183 -3.12 8.29 -4.41
CA SER A 183 -3.26 9.74 -4.60
C SER A 183 -3.58 10.45 -3.28
N TYR A 184 -3.25 11.75 -3.18
CA TYR A 184 -3.69 12.61 -2.09
C TYR A 184 -5.21 12.86 -2.10
N GLY A 185 -5.87 12.72 -3.25
CA GLY A 185 -7.32 12.79 -3.40
C GLY A 185 -7.84 13.96 -4.23
N GLY A 186 -7.10 15.04 -4.38
CA GLY A 186 -7.57 16.25 -5.09
C GLY A 186 -8.62 17.08 -4.35
N PRO A 187 -8.81 18.34 -4.73
CA PRO A 187 -9.83 19.22 -4.17
C PRO A 187 -11.24 18.67 -4.47
N GLY A 188 -12.00 18.37 -3.43
CA GLY A 188 -13.38 17.89 -3.55
C GLY A 188 -13.55 16.41 -3.92
N GLU A 189 -12.47 15.67 -4.20
CA GLU A 189 -12.52 14.26 -4.63
C GLU A 189 -12.15 13.29 -3.49
N LYS A 190 -12.99 13.25 -2.45
CA LYS A 190 -12.79 12.34 -1.30
C LYS A 190 -12.55 10.87 -1.67
N PRO A 191 -13.20 10.27 -2.68
CA PRO A 191 -12.97 8.88 -3.03
C PRO A 191 -11.53 8.57 -3.41
N LEU A 192 -10.87 9.47 -4.18
CA LEU A 192 -9.51 9.24 -4.66
C LEU A 192 -8.49 9.14 -3.51
N LYS A 193 -8.73 9.84 -2.39
CA LYS A 193 -7.86 9.78 -1.21
C LYS A 193 -7.75 8.38 -0.61
N THR A 194 -8.83 7.60 -0.67
CA THR A 194 -8.88 6.26 -0.07
C THR A 194 -8.61 5.14 -1.06
N MET A 195 -8.56 5.46 -2.36
CA MET A 195 -8.44 4.46 -3.42
C MET A 195 -7.00 4.02 -3.67
N ALA A 196 -6.87 2.79 -4.13
CA ALA A 196 -5.66 2.24 -4.74
C ALA A 196 -5.97 1.89 -6.19
N PHE A 197 -5.19 2.42 -7.13
CA PHE A 197 -5.45 2.27 -8.55
C PHE A 197 -4.42 1.34 -9.21
N ARG A 198 -4.92 0.37 -9.96
CA ARG A 198 -4.13 -0.44 -10.87
C ARG A 198 -4.09 0.22 -12.24
N PHE A 199 -2.94 0.30 -12.87
CA PHE A 199 -2.76 0.91 -14.18
C PHE A 199 -1.59 0.26 -14.93
N ASP A 200 -1.55 0.41 -16.23
CA ASP A 200 -0.40 0.08 -17.05
C ASP A 200 0.39 1.33 -17.46
N SER A 201 1.65 1.17 -17.76
CA SER A 201 2.50 2.30 -18.08
C SER A 201 3.76 1.85 -18.80
N SER A 202 4.31 2.75 -19.63
CA SER A 202 5.57 2.54 -20.33
C SER A 202 6.70 2.12 -19.37
N VAL A 203 7.44 1.09 -19.76
CA VAL A 203 8.59 0.56 -19.01
C VAL A 203 9.76 1.55 -18.93
N SER A 204 9.76 2.60 -19.78
CA SER A 204 10.75 3.67 -19.77
C SER A 204 10.59 4.68 -18.64
N HIS A 205 9.41 4.73 -18.01
CA HIS A 205 9.20 5.55 -16.83
C HIS A 205 9.98 5.00 -15.63
N ALA A 206 10.28 5.86 -14.64
CA ALA A 206 10.85 5.39 -13.40
C ALA A 206 9.88 5.66 -12.24
N LYS A 207 9.67 4.63 -11.40
CA LYS A 207 8.73 4.59 -10.28
C LYS A 207 9.37 3.93 -9.07
N SER A 208 8.76 4.09 -7.91
CA SER A 208 9.17 3.36 -6.72
C SER A 208 9.07 1.84 -6.92
N ALA A 209 9.86 1.10 -6.17
CA ALA A 209 9.83 -0.35 -6.09
C ALA A 209 9.61 -0.80 -4.64
N ARG A 210 8.86 -1.89 -4.47
CA ARG A 210 8.69 -2.60 -3.21
C ARG A 210 9.00 -4.06 -3.43
N CYS A 211 9.85 -4.61 -2.58
CA CYS A 211 10.18 -6.02 -2.63
C CYS A 211 9.31 -6.82 -1.65
N VAL A 212 8.96 -8.02 -2.06
CA VAL A 212 8.26 -9.05 -1.28
C VAL A 212 9.24 -10.18 -1.02
N ARG A 213 9.19 -10.79 0.16
CA ARG A 213 10.03 -11.93 0.51
C ARG A 213 9.53 -13.19 -0.21
N ASP A 214 10.47 -13.99 -0.75
CA ASP A 214 10.24 -15.28 -1.41
C ASP A 214 9.66 -16.31 -0.45
#